data_47b8af9b3c98737e39b9a9dd672eb3ba
#
_entry.id   47b8af9b3c98737e39b9a9dd672eb3ba
#
_cell.length_a   1.000
_cell.length_b   1.000
_cell.length_c   1.000
_cell.angle_alpha   90.00
_cell.angle_beta   90.00
_cell.angle_gamma   90.00
#
_symmetry.space_group_name_H-M   'P 1'
#
loop_
_entity.id
_entity.type
_entity.pdbx_description
1 polymer ?
#
loop_
_entity_poly.entity_id
_entity_poly.type
_entity_poly.pdbx_seq_one_letter_code
_entity_poly.pdbx_strand_id
1 'polypeptide(L)'
;ASGSAHAGWAQLGVGYTKPDGSPGGGFAYLRREQYTIENTWHMLGMKGTGSNTIVAKDAFIPCEQFYNVAELGIGGHEEGKCHVGEPSDYWPFMPFLRATAHAVVAGAAAGIMDRVMEASHKRPIVYTSYKRQSDSVMMQGELGKAAAKISAAKALTFKNCDLIDAAGLAREHLTPQQRALSKGEGSLAVSLLNEAIEELMFLAGSSAFADSNPIQRNYRDASFAMRHVANLPYVGYEILGKSLLGIEPNISLPDFI
;
A
#
# COMPACT_ATOMS: atom_id res chain seq x y z
N ALA A 1 0.04 -15.18 -1.48
CA ALA A 1 -0.66 -14.51 -2.57
C ALA A 1 -2.08 -14.13 -2.14
N SER A 2 -2.41 -12.84 -2.20
CA SER A 2 -3.74 -12.32 -1.84
C SER A 2 -4.83 -12.93 -2.72
N GLY A 3 -5.97 -13.31 -2.12
CA GLY A 3 -7.10 -13.91 -2.84
C GLY A 3 -6.87 -15.35 -3.31
N SER A 4 -5.81 -16.00 -2.89
CA SER A 4 -5.38 -17.32 -3.40
C SER A 4 -6.48 -18.38 -3.39
N ALA A 5 -7.35 -18.36 -2.38
CA ALA A 5 -8.43 -19.34 -2.24
C ALA A 5 -9.56 -19.21 -3.29
N HIS A 6 -9.68 -18.05 -3.93
CA HIS A 6 -10.77 -17.72 -4.86
C HIS A 6 -10.29 -17.47 -6.29
N ALA A 7 -8.97 -17.38 -6.50
CA ALA A 7 -8.39 -17.04 -7.79
C ALA A 7 -8.30 -18.26 -8.72
N GLY A 8 -8.70 -18.08 -9.98
CA GLY A 8 -8.47 -19.05 -11.06
C GLY A 8 -7.03 -19.00 -11.62
N TRP A 9 -6.33 -17.89 -11.35
CA TRP A 9 -4.96 -17.65 -11.76
C TRP A 9 -4.15 -17.09 -10.61
N ALA A 10 -2.87 -17.39 -10.57
CA ALA A 10 -1.92 -16.82 -9.62
C ALA A 10 -0.77 -16.15 -10.36
N GLN A 11 -0.39 -14.95 -9.89
CA GLN A 11 0.83 -14.28 -10.28
C GLN A 11 1.90 -14.58 -9.23
N LEU A 12 2.99 -15.20 -9.61
CA LEU A 12 4.11 -15.53 -8.73
C LEU A 12 5.38 -14.82 -9.18
N GLY A 13 6.08 -14.18 -8.22
CA GLY A 13 7.44 -13.72 -8.45
C GLY A 13 8.38 -14.92 -8.55
N VAL A 14 9.16 -14.98 -9.62
CA VAL A 14 10.12 -16.08 -9.89
C VAL A 14 11.48 -15.52 -10.27
N GLY A 15 12.54 -16.17 -9.78
CA GLY A 15 13.91 -15.99 -10.30
C GLY A 15 14.16 -16.96 -11.44
N TYR A 16 14.91 -16.54 -12.44
CA TYR A 16 15.34 -17.39 -13.55
C TYR A 16 16.76 -17.08 -13.97
N THR A 17 17.36 -17.98 -14.75
CA THR A 17 18.67 -17.75 -15.36
C THR A 17 18.45 -17.30 -16.80
N LYS A 18 18.99 -16.13 -17.15
CA LYS A 18 18.95 -15.61 -18.52
C LYS A 18 19.85 -16.45 -19.46
N PRO A 19 19.70 -16.36 -20.81
CA PRO A 19 20.53 -17.07 -21.76
C PRO A 19 22.02 -16.77 -21.63
N ASP A 20 22.40 -15.59 -21.13
CA ASP A 20 23.79 -15.19 -20.87
C ASP A 20 24.35 -15.71 -19.53
N GLY A 21 23.56 -16.50 -18.78
CA GLY A 21 23.92 -17.04 -17.48
C GLY A 21 23.70 -16.11 -16.30
N SER A 22 23.29 -14.85 -16.52
CA SER A 22 23.01 -13.90 -15.44
C SER A 22 21.65 -14.17 -14.79
N PRO A 23 21.46 -13.78 -13.49
CA PRO A 23 20.17 -13.91 -12.84
C PRO A 23 19.16 -12.91 -13.41
N GLY A 24 17.91 -13.35 -13.51
CA GLY A 24 16.76 -12.53 -13.86
C GLY A 24 15.62 -12.71 -12.88
N GLY A 25 14.68 -11.79 -12.88
CA GLY A 25 13.45 -11.87 -12.11
C GLY A 25 12.24 -11.56 -12.99
N GLY A 26 11.12 -12.16 -12.68
CA GLY A 26 9.88 -11.93 -13.42
C GLY A 26 8.66 -12.37 -12.65
N PHE A 27 7.52 -12.22 -13.31
CA PHE A 27 6.25 -12.73 -12.84
C PHE A 27 5.76 -13.83 -13.79
N ALA A 28 5.44 -14.99 -13.21
CA ALA A 28 4.83 -16.10 -13.92
C ALA A 28 3.35 -16.18 -13.56
N TYR A 29 2.49 -16.38 -14.56
CA TYR A 29 1.07 -16.56 -14.39
C TYR A 29 0.72 -18.04 -14.50
N LEU A 30 0.18 -18.61 -13.42
CA LEU A 30 -0.17 -20.02 -13.30
C LEU A 30 -1.68 -20.18 -13.20
N ARG A 31 -2.22 -21.19 -13.85
CA ARG A 31 -3.62 -21.60 -13.67
C ARG A 31 -3.79 -22.32 -12.34
N ARG A 32 -5.03 -22.34 -11.85
CA ARG A 32 -5.38 -22.94 -10.54
C ARG A 32 -4.90 -24.38 -10.38
N GLU A 33 -4.89 -25.16 -11.44
CA GLU A 33 -4.47 -26.58 -11.45
C GLU A 33 -2.95 -26.78 -11.40
N GLN A 34 -2.15 -25.72 -11.62
CA GLN A 34 -0.68 -25.79 -11.63
C GLN A 34 -0.04 -25.53 -10.27
N TYR A 35 -0.84 -25.24 -9.24
CA TYR A 35 -0.32 -24.95 -7.91
C TYR A 35 -1.21 -25.48 -6.80
N THR A 36 -0.62 -25.66 -5.63
CA THR A 36 -1.32 -25.96 -4.38
C THR A 36 -1.31 -24.73 -3.46
N ILE A 37 -2.28 -24.67 -2.54
CA ILE A 37 -2.38 -23.61 -1.55
C ILE A 37 -2.17 -24.24 -0.17
N GLU A 38 -1.18 -23.71 0.55
CA GLU A 38 -0.94 -24.05 1.95
C GLU A 38 -1.58 -22.99 2.83
N ASN A 39 -2.40 -23.40 3.78
CA ASN A 39 -3.09 -22.50 4.70
C ASN A 39 -2.12 -21.93 5.73
N THR A 40 -1.45 -20.84 5.37
CA THR A 40 -0.39 -20.20 6.17
C THR A 40 -0.76 -18.79 6.63
N TRP A 41 -1.92 -18.23 6.19
CA TRP A 41 -2.29 -16.86 6.46
C TRP A 41 -2.99 -16.68 7.82
N HIS A 42 -2.24 -16.87 8.91
CA HIS A 42 -2.73 -16.72 10.29
C HIS A 42 -2.25 -15.40 10.88
N MET A 43 -2.76 -14.27 10.37
CA MET A 43 -2.28 -12.92 10.68
C MET A 43 -3.23 -12.18 11.62
N LEU A 44 -2.69 -11.18 12.35
CA LEU A 44 -3.49 -10.33 13.25
C LEU A 44 -4.44 -9.42 12.46
N GLY A 45 -3.97 -8.81 11.38
CA GLY A 45 -4.71 -7.93 10.47
C GLY A 45 -4.76 -8.48 9.05
N MET A 46 -5.57 -7.86 8.19
CA MET A 46 -5.73 -8.23 6.79
C MET A 46 -6.08 -9.72 6.57
N LYS A 47 -6.79 -10.33 7.52
CA LYS A 47 -7.19 -11.75 7.45
C LYS A 47 -7.97 -12.07 6.19
N GLY A 48 -8.86 -11.16 5.79
CA GLY A 48 -9.74 -11.32 4.62
C GLY A 48 -9.02 -11.40 3.28
N THR A 49 -7.73 -11.00 3.21
CA THR A 49 -6.96 -11.13 1.96
C THR A 49 -6.61 -12.58 1.64
N GLY A 50 -6.61 -13.48 2.63
CA GLY A 50 -6.29 -14.89 2.44
C GLY A 50 -4.97 -15.10 1.69
N SER A 51 -3.93 -14.30 2.04
CA SER A 51 -2.64 -14.29 1.34
C SER A 51 -1.81 -15.54 1.66
N ASN A 52 -2.42 -16.71 1.48
CA ASN A 52 -1.82 -18.01 1.73
C ASN A 52 -0.59 -18.27 0.85
N THR A 53 0.23 -19.22 1.25
CA THR A 53 1.37 -19.69 0.45
C THR A 53 0.88 -20.49 -0.75
N ILE A 54 1.38 -20.13 -1.92
CA ILE A 54 1.18 -20.88 -3.17
C ILE A 54 2.46 -21.65 -3.46
N VAL A 55 2.33 -22.93 -3.76
CA VAL A 55 3.44 -23.82 -4.10
C VAL A 55 3.19 -24.43 -5.49
N ALA A 56 4.05 -24.09 -6.43
CA ALA A 56 4.10 -24.74 -7.74
C ALA A 56 5.38 -25.60 -7.82
N LYS A 57 5.24 -26.82 -8.34
CA LYS A 57 6.37 -27.75 -8.55
C LYS A 57 6.34 -28.21 -10.00
N ASP A 58 7.47 -28.10 -10.67
CA ASP A 58 7.67 -28.57 -12.06
C ASP A 58 6.58 -28.08 -13.03
N ALA A 59 6.06 -26.85 -12.78
CA ALA A 59 5.04 -26.25 -13.63
C ALA A 59 5.67 -25.64 -14.88
N PHE A 60 5.26 -26.10 -16.06
CA PHE A 60 5.65 -25.47 -17.31
C PHE A 60 4.91 -24.13 -17.48
N ILE A 61 5.66 -23.05 -17.77
CA ILE A 61 5.15 -21.71 -18.01
C ILE A 61 5.46 -21.32 -19.44
N PRO A 62 4.44 -21.17 -20.31
CA PRO A 62 4.63 -20.63 -21.65
C PRO A 62 5.19 -19.20 -21.60
N CYS A 63 5.94 -18.79 -22.64
CA CYS A 63 6.55 -17.45 -22.67
C CYS A 63 5.51 -16.31 -22.54
N GLU A 64 4.33 -16.48 -23.12
CA GLU A 64 3.23 -15.53 -23.05
C GLU A 64 2.60 -15.41 -21.65
N GLN A 65 2.96 -16.28 -20.71
CA GLN A 65 2.55 -16.24 -19.30
C GLN A 65 3.69 -15.82 -18.37
N PHE A 66 4.74 -15.25 -18.93
CA PHE A 66 5.89 -14.76 -18.18
C PHE A 66 6.18 -13.31 -18.57
N TYR A 67 6.40 -12.46 -17.55
CA TYR A 67 6.76 -11.06 -17.72
C TYR A 67 8.03 -10.75 -16.95
N ASN A 68 8.97 -10.08 -17.62
CA ASN A 68 10.18 -9.58 -16.99
C ASN A 68 9.84 -8.41 -16.04
N VAL A 69 10.41 -8.45 -14.86
CA VAL A 69 10.21 -7.40 -13.84
C VAL A 69 10.63 -6.01 -14.32
N ALA A 70 11.74 -5.91 -15.06
CA ALA A 70 12.22 -4.63 -15.58
C ALA A 70 11.22 -4.00 -16.57
N GLU A 71 10.54 -4.80 -17.36
CA GLU A 71 9.54 -4.34 -18.33
C GLU A 71 8.25 -3.84 -17.64
N LEU A 72 7.87 -4.44 -16.52
CA LEU A 72 6.70 -4.03 -15.77
C LEU A 72 6.95 -2.78 -14.89
N GLY A 73 8.18 -2.57 -14.46
CA GLY A 73 8.51 -1.55 -13.48
C GLY A 73 8.27 -0.13 -13.97
N ILE A 74 8.54 0.13 -15.24
CA ILE A 74 8.46 1.47 -15.83
C ILE A 74 7.12 1.77 -16.53
N GLY A 75 6.31 0.77 -16.86
CA GLY A 75 5.11 0.93 -17.70
C GLY A 75 5.44 0.99 -19.21
N GLY A 76 4.44 1.27 -20.03
CA GLY A 76 4.62 1.47 -21.48
C GLY A 76 4.95 0.22 -22.30
N HIS A 77 4.65 -0.95 -21.79
CA HIS A 77 4.90 -2.21 -22.47
C HIS A 77 3.79 -2.50 -23.49
N GLU A 78 4.11 -2.47 -24.78
CA GLU A 78 3.10 -2.58 -25.84
C GLU A 78 2.98 -4.00 -26.45
N GLU A 79 4.02 -4.82 -26.39
CA GLU A 79 3.99 -6.17 -26.97
C GLU A 79 2.99 -7.09 -26.25
N GLY A 80 2.08 -7.67 -27.02
CA GLY A 80 1.11 -8.65 -26.54
C GLY A 80 -0.14 -8.07 -25.85
N LYS A 81 -0.32 -6.74 -25.85
CA LYS A 81 -1.51 -6.11 -25.28
C LYS A 81 -2.73 -6.24 -26.18
N CYS A 82 -3.87 -6.58 -25.58
CA CYS A 82 -5.16 -6.60 -26.28
C CYS A 82 -5.72 -5.19 -26.55
N HIS A 83 -5.33 -4.20 -25.73
CA HIS A 83 -5.76 -2.82 -25.80
C HIS A 83 -4.53 -1.92 -25.80
N VAL A 84 -4.07 -1.51 -26.98
CA VAL A 84 -2.92 -0.64 -27.16
C VAL A 84 -3.38 0.82 -27.12
N GLY A 85 -2.69 1.63 -26.31
CA GLY A 85 -2.88 3.07 -26.29
C GLY A 85 -3.78 3.59 -25.17
N GLU A 86 -4.14 2.75 -24.21
CA GLU A 86 -4.79 3.20 -22.99
C GLU A 86 -3.78 4.00 -22.12
N PRO A 87 -4.18 5.11 -21.48
CA PRO A 87 -3.30 5.85 -20.57
C PRO A 87 -2.68 4.97 -19.48
N SER A 88 -3.43 3.99 -18.99
CA SER A 88 -2.97 3.03 -17.97
C SER A 88 -1.79 2.16 -18.42
N ASP A 89 -1.55 2.03 -19.71
CA ASP A 89 -0.39 1.28 -20.24
C ASP A 89 0.95 1.92 -19.86
N TYR A 90 0.93 3.22 -19.60
CA TYR A 90 2.10 4.01 -19.22
C TYR A 90 2.21 4.24 -17.70
N TRP A 91 1.27 3.70 -16.91
CA TRP A 91 1.34 3.84 -15.46
C TRP A 91 2.53 3.05 -14.90
N PRO A 92 3.40 3.68 -14.13
CA PRO A 92 4.50 2.99 -13.47
C PRO A 92 3.94 2.06 -12.39
N PHE A 93 4.29 0.78 -12.45
CA PHE A 93 3.70 -0.27 -11.61
C PHE A 93 3.82 0.01 -10.11
N MET A 94 5.00 0.36 -9.63
CA MET A 94 5.22 0.57 -8.19
C MET A 94 4.56 1.83 -7.63
N PRO A 95 4.61 3.00 -8.27
CA PRO A 95 3.83 4.16 -7.87
C PRO A 95 2.32 3.88 -7.83
N PHE A 96 1.77 3.22 -8.84
CA PHE A 96 0.36 2.81 -8.89
C PHE A 96 0.00 1.87 -7.72
N LEU A 97 0.80 0.82 -7.49
CA LEU A 97 0.57 -0.13 -6.39
C LEU A 97 0.58 0.57 -5.02
N ARG A 98 1.50 1.52 -4.81
CA ARG A 98 1.55 2.31 -3.57
C ARG A 98 0.32 3.20 -3.39
N ALA A 99 -0.11 3.90 -4.43
CA ALA A 99 -1.28 4.76 -4.37
C ALA A 99 -2.54 3.97 -3.95
N THR A 100 -2.75 2.78 -4.53
CA THR A 100 -3.88 1.90 -4.16
C THR A 100 -3.80 1.42 -2.71
N ALA A 101 -2.61 1.05 -2.23
CA ALA A 101 -2.40 0.62 -0.85
C ALA A 101 -2.64 1.77 0.16
N HIS A 102 -2.18 2.98 -0.15
CA HIS A 102 -2.38 4.17 0.69
C HIS A 102 -3.85 4.55 0.79
N ALA A 103 -4.63 4.41 -0.30
CA ALA A 103 -6.06 4.69 -0.30
C ALA A 103 -6.82 3.81 0.70
N VAL A 104 -6.46 2.52 0.79
CA VAL A 104 -7.06 1.58 1.77
C VAL A 104 -6.77 2.02 3.20
N VAL A 105 -5.53 2.38 3.50
CA VAL A 105 -5.13 2.82 4.85
C VAL A 105 -5.80 4.15 5.22
N ALA A 106 -5.86 5.10 4.28
CA ALA A 106 -6.53 6.38 4.49
C ALA A 106 -8.04 6.20 4.73
N GLY A 107 -8.67 5.25 4.03
CA GLY A 107 -10.06 4.86 4.27
C GLY A 107 -10.28 4.27 5.66
N ALA A 108 -9.39 3.40 6.12
CA ALA A 108 -9.45 2.84 7.47
C ALA A 108 -9.26 3.91 8.56
N ALA A 109 -8.32 4.85 8.36
CA ALA A 109 -8.11 5.97 9.28
C ALA A 109 -9.35 6.88 9.37
N ALA A 110 -9.97 7.21 8.23
CA ALA A 110 -11.21 7.97 8.19
C ALA A 110 -12.34 7.24 8.93
N GLY A 111 -12.50 5.93 8.72
CA GLY A 111 -13.50 5.13 9.40
C GLY A 111 -13.29 5.02 10.93
N ILE A 112 -12.04 5.05 11.41
CA ILE A 112 -11.75 5.16 12.84
C ILE A 112 -12.14 6.53 13.34
N MET A 113 -11.77 7.60 12.64
CA MET A 113 -12.07 8.99 13.01
C MET A 113 -13.57 9.22 13.13
N ASP A 114 -14.39 8.78 12.17
CA ASP A 114 -15.85 8.92 12.20
C ASP A 114 -16.46 8.29 13.46
N ARG A 115 -16.00 7.08 13.83
CA ARG A 115 -16.46 6.38 15.02
C ARG A 115 -16.02 7.06 16.32
N VAL A 116 -14.81 7.59 16.35
CA VAL A 116 -14.30 8.37 17.50
C VAL A 116 -15.15 9.64 17.68
N MET A 117 -15.42 10.36 16.59
CA MET A 117 -16.28 11.55 16.62
C MET A 117 -17.70 11.22 17.13
N GLU A 118 -18.33 10.20 16.57
CA GLU A 118 -19.67 9.78 17.01
C GLU A 118 -19.69 9.41 18.49
N ALA A 119 -18.73 8.63 18.96
CA ALA A 119 -18.65 8.20 20.35
C ALA A 119 -18.37 9.37 21.31
N SER A 120 -17.60 10.37 20.88
CA SER A 120 -17.20 11.51 21.73
C SER A 120 -18.37 12.34 22.24
N HIS A 121 -19.48 12.40 21.51
CA HIS A 121 -20.70 13.10 21.91
C HIS A 121 -21.50 12.38 22.99
N LYS A 122 -21.26 11.10 23.21
CA LYS A 122 -22.05 10.23 24.11
C LYS A 122 -21.27 9.78 25.34
N ARG A 123 -19.92 9.74 25.27
CA ARG A 123 -19.05 9.14 26.29
C ARG A 123 -18.42 10.19 27.20
N PRO A 124 -18.40 9.97 28.53
CA PRO A 124 -17.66 10.83 29.46
C PRO A 124 -16.15 10.54 29.38
N ILE A 125 -15.35 11.46 29.88
CA ILE A 125 -13.95 11.18 30.27
C ILE A 125 -13.98 10.77 31.74
N VAL A 126 -13.78 9.48 32.01
CA VAL A 126 -13.85 8.92 33.36
C VAL A 126 -12.81 9.58 34.28
N TYR A 127 -13.14 9.79 35.55
CA TYR A 127 -12.36 10.52 36.56
C TYR A 127 -12.11 12.00 36.25
N THR A 128 -12.93 12.61 35.39
CA THR A 128 -12.92 14.05 35.11
C THR A 128 -14.33 14.65 35.26
N SER A 129 -14.42 15.96 35.16
CA SER A 129 -15.72 16.67 35.14
C SER A 129 -16.41 16.58 33.77
N TYR A 130 -15.78 16.13 32.73
CA TYR A 130 -16.33 16.08 31.38
C TYR A 130 -17.38 14.97 31.22
N LYS A 131 -18.63 15.39 31.01
CA LYS A 131 -19.75 14.47 30.75
C LYS A 131 -19.74 13.91 29.31
N ARG A 132 -19.14 14.63 28.38
CA ARG A 132 -18.89 14.20 27.01
C ARG A 132 -17.44 14.48 26.65
N GLN A 133 -16.80 13.55 25.96
CA GLN A 133 -15.42 13.73 25.46
C GLN A 133 -15.32 14.96 24.55
N SER A 134 -16.37 15.22 23.73
CA SER A 134 -16.45 16.38 22.85
C SER A 134 -16.41 17.75 23.56
N ASP A 135 -16.65 17.82 24.88
CA ASP A 135 -16.58 19.06 25.65
C ASP A 135 -15.14 19.40 26.08
N SER A 136 -14.22 18.45 25.95
CA SER A 136 -12.81 18.63 26.31
C SER A 136 -12.05 19.36 25.22
N VAL A 137 -11.44 20.49 25.55
CA VAL A 137 -10.55 21.25 24.63
C VAL A 137 -9.38 20.41 24.17
N MET A 138 -8.81 19.55 25.04
CA MET A 138 -7.73 18.64 24.68
C MET A 138 -8.18 17.60 23.64
N MET A 139 -9.36 17.01 23.84
CA MET A 139 -9.95 16.09 22.88
C MET A 139 -10.16 16.75 21.51
N GLN A 140 -10.69 17.97 21.48
CA GLN A 140 -10.90 18.75 20.27
C GLN A 140 -9.57 19.01 19.53
N GLY A 141 -8.53 19.37 20.28
CA GLY A 141 -7.18 19.63 19.73
C GLY A 141 -6.55 18.38 19.10
N GLU A 142 -6.56 17.25 19.82
CA GLU A 142 -5.98 15.99 19.31
C GLU A 142 -6.79 15.43 18.12
N LEU A 143 -8.11 15.55 18.15
CA LEU A 143 -8.95 15.15 17.01
C LEU A 143 -8.65 16.03 15.77
N GLY A 144 -8.52 17.34 15.96
CA GLY A 144 -8.15 18.28 14.88
C GLY A 144 -6.79 17.97 14.28
N LYS A 145 -5.82 17.63 15.12
CA LYS A 145 -4.46 17.23 14.70
C LYS A 145 -4.48 15.94 13.88
N ALA A 146 -5.20 14.90 14.34
CA ALA A 146 -5.36 13.65 13.60
C ALA A 146 -6.06 13.88 12.24
N ALA A 147 -7.12 14.70 12.22
CA ALA A 147 -7.83 15.06 11.00
C ALA A 147 -6.92 15.78 9.98
N ALA A 148 -6.07 16.70 10.44
CA ALA A 148 -5.11 17.41 9.59
C ALA A 148 -4.07 16.46 8.98
N LYS A 149 -3.55 15.49 9.75
CA LYS A 149 -2.62 14.47 9.27
C LYS A 149 -3.26 13.58 8.21
N ILE A 150 -4.50 13.12 8.43
CA ILE A 150 -5.24 12.31 7.45
C ILE A 150 -5.47 13.12 6.16
N SER A 151 -5.82 14.40 6.28
CA SER A 151 -6.00 15.29 5.13
C SER A 151 -4.71 15.46 4.33
N ALA A 152 -3.60 15.72 5.00
CA ALA A 152 -2.29 15.85 4.36
C ALA A 152 -1.85 14.55 3.65
N ALA A 153 -2.05 13.39 4.30
CA ALA A 153 -1.74 12.09 3.70
C ALA A 153 -2.60 11.81 2.45
N LYS A 154 -3.88 12.14 2.48
CA LYS A 154 -4.77 12.06 1.31
C LYS A 154 -4.29 12.98 0.18
N ALA A 155 -3.94 14.23 0.49
CA ALA A 155 -3.45 15.18 -0.51
C ALA A 155 -2.18 14.66 -1.20
N LEU A 156 -1.22 14.09 -0.46
CA LEU A 156 -0.03 13.47 -1.01
C LEU A 156 -0.35 12.24 -1.88
N THR A 157 -1.31 11.44 -1.46
CA THR A 157 -1.76 10.26 -2.23
C THR A 157 -2.41 10.68 -3.54
N PHE A 158 -3.32 11.66 -3.53
CA PHE A 158 -3.95 12.18 -4.75
C PHE A 158 -2.95 12.87 -5.68
N LYS A 159 -2.02 13.66 -5.14
CA LYS A 159 -0.93 14.23 -5.94
C LYS A 159 -0.14 13.16 -6.70
N ASN A 160 0.12 12.01 -6.06
CA ASN A 160 0.78 10.88 -6.71
C ASN A 160 -0.12 10.21 -7.77
N CYS A 161 -1.43 10.12 -7.55
CA CYS A 161 -2.37 9.67 -8.58
C CYS A 161 -2.36 10.61 -9.79
N ASP A 162 -2.46 11.91 -9.56
CA ASP A 162 -2.42 12.92 -10.62
C ASP A 162 -1.12 12.86 -11.44
N LEU A 163 0.00 12.63 -10.78
CA LEU A 163 1.31 12.45 -11.44
C LEU A 163 1.31 11.21 -12.36
N ILE A 164 0.77 10.09 -11.89
CA ILE A 164 0.66 8.84 -12.63
C ILE A 164 -0.27 9.01 -13.84
N ASP A 165 -1.43 9.63 -13.63
CA ASP A 165 -2.42 9.87 -14.68
C ASP A 165 -1.89 10.85 -15.74
N ALA A 166 -1.20 11.92 -15.34
CA ALA A 166 -0.59 12.86 -16.26
C ALA A 166 0.46 12.20 -17.15
N ALA A 167 1.31 11.33 -16.58
CA ALA A 167 2.27 10.54 -17.35
C ALA A 167 1.57 9.61 -18.36
N GLY A 168 0.52 8.92 -17.91
CA GLY A 168 -0.28 8.05 -18.77
C GLY A 168 -0.95 8.79 -19.94
N LEU A 169 -1.54 9.94 -19.69
CA LEU A 169 -2.18 10.77 -20.72
C LEU A 169 -1.17 11.34 -21.72
N ALA A 170 0.03 11.72 -21.23
CA ALA A 170 1.13 12.19 -22.08
C ALA A 170 1.83 11.05 -22.83
N ARG A 171 1.57 9.79 -22.46
CA ARG A 171 2.29 8.59 -22.92
C ARG A 171 3.80 8.68 -22.66
N GLU A 172 4.15 9.17 -21.49
CA GLU A 172 5.52 9.36 -21.05
C GLU A 172 5.79 8.57 -19.77
N HIS A 173 7.04 8.13 -19.61
CA HIS A 173 7.48 7.49 -18.36
C HIS A 173 7.88 8.53 -17.32
N LEU A 174 7.58 8.26 -16.05
CA LEU A 174 8.10 9.07 -14.96
C LEU A 174 9.64 9.00 -14.92
N THR A 175 10.27 10.17 -14.78
CA THR A 175 11.72 10.24 -14.57
C THR A 175 12.11 9.56 -13.25
N PRO A 176 13.36 9.11 -13.09
CA PRO A 176 13.86 8.56 -11.81
C PRO A 176 13.63 9.50 -10.63
N GLN A 177 13.80 10.81 -10.83
CA GLN A 177 13.57 11.84 -9.81
C GLN A 177 12.10 11.94 -9.41
N GLN A 178 11.18 11.91 -10.38
CA GLN A 178 9.74 11.91 -10.10
C GLN A 178 9.31 10.66 -9.32
N ARG A 179 9.83 9.48 -9.68
CA ARG A 179 9.57 8.23 -8.97
C ARG A 179 10.11 8.27 -7.54
N ALA A 180 11.35 8.77 -7.35
CA ALA A 180 11.95 8.90 -6.03
C ALA A 180 11.16 9.87 -5.15
N LEU A 181 10.71 11.02 -5.70
CA LEU A 181 9.86 11.97 -4.99
C LEU A 181 8.51 11.35 -4.61
N SER A 182 7.83 10.69 -5.55
CA SER A 182 6.57 9.97 -5.30
C SER A 182 6.73 8.93 -4.18
N LYS A 183 7.85 8.21 -4.14
CA LYS A 183 8.12 7.22 -3.09
C LYS A 183 8.35 7.88 -1.73
N GLY A 184 9.12 8.97 -1.67
CA GLY A 184 9.34 9.74 -0.44
C GLY A 184 8.06 10.37 0.11
N GLU A 185 7.24 10.96 -0.76
CA GLU A 185 5.93 11.54 -0.39
C GLU A 185 4.94 10.46 0.07
N GLY A 186 4.91 9.32 -0.60
CA GLY A 186 4.12 8.16 -0.14
C GLY A 186 4.56 7.65 1.23
N SER A 187 5.87 7.66 1.50
CA SER A 187 6.42 7.30 2.81
C SER A 187 5.97 8.28 3.90
N LEU A 188 5.94 9.58 3.59
CA LEU A 188 5.39 10.59 4.50
C LEU A 188 3.90 10.39 4.74
N ALA A 189 3.13 10.10 3.69
CA ALA A 189 1.70 9.84 3.81
C ALA A 189 1.42 8.65 4.75
N VAL A 190 2.16 7.54 4.62
CA VAL A 190 2.04 6.39 5.53
C VAL A 190 2.41 6.75 6.96
N SER A 191 3.48 7.53 7.16
CA SER A 191 3.89 7.98 8.50
C SER A 191 2.79 8.83 9.16
N LEU A 192 2.23 9.79 8.43
CA LEU A 192 1.13 10.64 8.92
C LEU A 192 -0.12 9.83 9.25
N LEU A 193 -0.48 8.84 8.42
CA LEU A 193 -1.61 7.95 8.70
C LEU A 193 -1.38 7.09 9.94
N ASN A 194 -0.17 6.56 10.12
CA ASN A 194 0.18 5.79 11.32
C ASN A 194 0.04 6.64 12.58
N GLU A 195 0.61 7.85 12.58
CA GLU A 195 0.52 8.77 13.70
C GLU A 195 -0.95 9.14 14.02
N ALA A 196 -1.75 9.48 12.98
CA ALA A 196 -3.15 9.84 13.15
C ALA A 196 -3.97 8.67 13.72
N ILE A 197 -3.73 7.45 13.26
CA ILE A 197 -4.42 6.26 13.75
C ILE A 197 -4.08 6.01 15.23
N GLU A 198 -2.81 6.12 15.63
CA GLU A 198 -2.42 5.96 17.04
C GLU A 198 -3.06 7.04 17.93
N GLU A 199 -3.06 8.31 17.50
CA GLU A 199 -3.75 9.40 18.21
C GLU A 199 -5.25 9.11 18.38
N LEU A 200 -5.92 8.67 17.31
CA LEU A 200 -7.33 8.30 17.35
C LEU A 200 -7.60 7.11 18.27
N MET A 201 -6.70 6.14 18.36
CA MET A 201 -6.83 5.00 19.27
C MET A 201 -6.73 5.42 20.73
N PHE A 202 -5.88 6.39 21.08
CA PHE A 202 -5.87 6.99 22.43
C PHE A 202 -7.22 7.68 22.75
N LEU A 203 -7.79 8.43 21.81
CA LEU A 203 -9.09 9.08 21.98
C LEU A 203 -10.23 8.06 22.10
N ALA A 204 -10.16 6.96 21.38
CA ALA A 204 -11.14 5.88 21.45
C ALA A 204 -11.09 5.11 22.78
N GLY A 205 -9.90 5.05 23.41
CA GLY A 205 -9.66 4.37 24.68
C GLY A 205 -9.69 2.84 24.57
N SER A 206 -9.48 2.16 25.70
CA SER A 206 -9.34 0.69 25.74
C SER A 206 -10.53 -0.09 25.19
N SER A 207 -11.75 0.47 25.25
CA SER A 207 -12.95 -0.17 24.68
C SER A 207 -12.92 -0.29 23.15
N ALA A 208 -12.03 0.44 22.48
CA ALA A 208 -11.81 0.29 21.05
C ALA A 208 -11.23 -1.09 20.68
N PHE A 209 -10.58 -1.77 21.63
CA PHE A 209 -9.97 -3.10 21.44
C PHE A 209 -10.93 -4.26 21.71
N ALA A 210 -12.19 -4.02 22.12
CA ALA A 210 -13.16 -5.09 22.29
C ALA A 210 -13.45 -5.78 20.94
N ASP A 211 -13.58 -7.11 20.93
CA ASP A 211 -13.82 -7.91 19.71
C ASP A 211 -15.05 -7.44 18.93
N SER A 212 -16.09 -6.97 19.65
CA SER A 212 -17.32 -6.44 19.06
C SER A 212 -17.17 -5.02 18.48
N ASN A 213 -16.06 -4.30 18.78
CA ASN A 213 -15.87 -2.92 18.33
C ASN A 213 -15.20 -2.90 16.94
N PRO A 214 -15.83 -2.35 15.89
CA PRO A 214 -15.26 -2.32 14.56
C PRO A 214 -13.96 -1.48 14.44
N ILE A 215 -13.67 -0.57 15.39
CA ILE A 215 -12.44 0.21 15.40
C ILE A 215 -11.22 -0.69 15.46
N GLN A 216 -11.23 -1.74 16.32
CA GLN A 216 -10.08 -2.64 16.44
C GLN A 216 -9.76 -3.38 15.13
N ARG A 217 -10.76 -3.70 14.32
CA ARG A 217 -10.53 -4.31 13.02
C ARG A 217 -9.86 -3.34 12.06
N ASN A 218 -10.39 -2.12 11.93
CA ASN A 218 -9.78 -1.08 11.09
C ASN A 218 -8.34 -0.79 11.53
N TYR A 219 -8.09 -0.72 12.85
CA TYR A 219 -6.76 -0.52 13.42
C TYR A 219 -5.80 -1.64 13.05
N ARG A 220 -6.19 -2.90 13.25
CA ARG A 220 -5.33 -4.06 12.93
C ARG A 220 -5.04 -4.16 11.44
N ASP A 221 -6.05 -3.96 10.61
CA ASP A 221 -5.91 -4.06 9.16
C ASP A 221 -5.04 -2.93 8.61
N ALA A 222 -5.25 -1.67 9.05
CA ALA A 222 -4.42 -0.53 8.66
C ALA A 222 -2.98 -0.69 9.16
N SER A 223 -2.79 -1.06 10.44
CA SER A 223 -1.46 -1.29 11.02
C SER A 223 -0.68 -2.37 10.29
N PHE A 224 -1.37 -3.42 9.83
CA PHE A 224 -0.75 -4.46 9.02
C PHE A 224 -0.40 -3.95 7.61
N ALA A 225 -1.35 -3.29 6.94
CA ALA A 225 -1.18 -2.80 5.56
C ALA A 225 -0.03 -1.78 5.44
N MET A 226 0.13 -0.89 6.42
CA MET A 226 1.22 0.10 6.45
C MET A 226 2.61 -0.54 6.53
N ARG A 227 2.73 -1.77 7.01
CA ARG A 227 3.99 -2.52 7.13
C ARG A 227 4.30 -3.39 5.93
N HIS A 228 3.50 -3.29 4.86
CA HIS A 228 3.82 -3.94 3.60
C HIS A 228 5.14 -3.43 3.05
N VAL A 229 5.95 -4.30 2.44
CA VAL A 229 7.31 -3.98 1.94
C VAL A 229 7.34 -2.76 1.01
N ALA A 230 6.28 -2.53 0.23
CA ALA A 230 6.18 -1.37 -0.66
C ALA A 230 6.00 -0.03 0.10
N ASN A 231 5.60 -0.08 1.38
CA ASN A 231 5.22 1.09 2.17
C ASN A 231 6.23 1.46 3.27
N LEU A 232 7.39 0.79 3.33
CA LEU A 232 8.38 1.04 4.39
C LEU A 232 8.96 2.46 4.28
N PRO A 233 8.68 3.37 5.26
CA PRO A 233 9.02 4.78 5.12
C PRO A 233 10.52 5.03 5.03
N TYR A 234 11.34 4.33 5.82
CA TYR A 234 12.80 4.51 5.83
C TYR A 234 13.43 4.18 4.48
N VAL A 235 12.89 3.19 3.74
CA VAL A 235 13.35 2.87 2.37
C VAL A 235 13.03 4.01 1.41
N GLY A 236 11.81 4.56 1.48
CA GLY A 236 11.40 5.66 0.62
C GLY A 236 12.16 6.96 0.88
N TYR A 237 12.44 7.28 2.14
CA TYR A 237 13.23 8.46 2.49
C TYR A 237 14.68 8.33 2.05
N GLU A 238 15.30 7.15 2.16
CA GLU A 238 16.66 6.92 1.67
C GLU A 238 16.74 7.09 0.15
N ILE A 239 15.78 6.53 -0.59
CA ILE A 239 15.72 6.65 -2.06
C ILE A 239 15.58 8.13 -2.47
N LEU A 240 14.68 8.88 -1.82
CA LEU A 240 14.52 10.30 -2.10
C LEU A 240 15.80 11.08 -1.76
N GLY A 241 16.40 10.81 -0.60
CA GLY A 241 17.64 11.46 -0.18
C GLY A 241 18.79 11.21 -1.17
N LYS A 242 18.97 9.99 -1.63
CA LYS A 242 19.95 9.64 -2.67
C LYS A 242 19.68 10.38 -3.97
N SER A 243 18.42 10.42 -4.42
CA SER A 243 18.03 11.12 -5.63
C SER A 243 18.36 12.63 -5.56
N LEU A 244 18.10 13.28 -4.41
CA LEU A 244 18.43 14.70 -4.19
C LEU A 244 19.94 14.97 -4.19
N LEU A 245 20.73 14.00 -3.79
CA LEU A 245 22.20 14.10 -3.76
C LEU A 245 22.88 13.63 -5.06
N GLY A 246 22.10 13.21 -6.06
CA GLY A 246 22.65 12.63 -7.30
C GLY A 246 23.36 11.29 -7.11
N ILE A 247 23.00 10.55 -6.04
CA ILE A 247 23.55 9.22 -5.73
C ILE A 247 22.63 8.15 -6.32
N GLU A 248 23.19 7.22 -7.06
CA GLU A 248 22.42 6.08 -7.60
C GLU A 248 21.73 5.27 -6.50
N PRO A 249 20.44 4.95 -6.63
CA PRO A 249 19.71 4.18 -5.65
C PRO A 249 20.06 2.70 -5.74
N ASN A 250 21.08 2.28 -5.00
CA ASN A 250 21.58 0.90 -4.98
C ASN A 250 20.86 -0.04 -4.01
N ILE A 251 19.76 0.40 -3.38
CA ILE A 251 18.97 -0.38 -2.40
C ILE A 251 17.66 -0.93 -3.00
N SER A 252 17.36 -0.59 -4.24
CA SER A 252 16.20 -1.06 -4.99
C SER A 252 16.56 -1.16 -6.46
N LEU A 253 15.91 -2.06 -7.18
CA LEU A 253 16.01 -2.06 -8.63
C LEU A 253 15.49 -0.70 -9.14
N PRO A 254 16.20 -0.04 -10.10
CA PRO A 254 15.81 1.30 -10.59
C PRO A 254 14.36 1.36 -11.08
N ASP A 255 13.89 0.29 -11.70
CA ASP A 255 12.53 0.18 -12.24
C ASP A 255 11.46 -0.10 -11.16
N PHE A 256 11.89 -0.39 -9.91
CA PHE A 256 11.04 -0.64 -8.75
C PHE A 256 11.01 0.52 -7.73
N ILE A 257 11.49 1.66 -8.15
CA ILE A 257 11.39 2.88 -7.34
C ILE A 257 10.03 3.56 -7.49
#